data_615556bd42bbf636f808c058e96a469d
#
_entry.id   615556bd42bbf636f808c058e96a469d
#
_cell.length_a   1.000
_cell.length_b   1.000
_cell.length_c   1.000
_cell.angle_alpha   90.00
_cell.angle_beta   90.00
_cell.angle_gamma   90.00
#
_symmetry.space_group_name_H-M   'P 1'
#
loop_
_entity.id
_entity.type
_entity.pdbx_description
1 polymer ?
#
loop_
_entity_poly.entity_id
_entity_poly.type
_entity_poly.pdbx_seq_one_letter_code
_entity_poly.pdbx_strand_id
1 'polypeptide(L)'
;MKNTKKASHLLTYGSLLTAAAIICGCASDKAEPKAKTEPAAQETPKAKTAYKDREYAASPSKIKFGEFKSVELKETELAPRYRNAGNQKSAKKIDEMLVAGLRGIWPDLKVVSAGGEFSKSDQRTLQIAPRIEHIRLVSVGARIWVGAMAGGSDLVMHADYRDSSTGEIIANPDFWKGNNAWSGGRSWGAADNQIRDAVVAQIVGYTMGNK
;
A
#
# COMPACT_ATOMS: atom_id res chain seq x y z
N MET A 1 -40.66 -30.94 -21.54
CA MET A 1 -40.86 -31.95 -20.49
C MET A 1 -40.06 -31.52 -19.30
N LYS A 2 -40.76 -31.02 -18.26
CA LYS A 2 -40.83 -31.53 -16.88
C LYS A 2 -39.45 -31.64 -16.19
N ASN A 3 -39.09 -31.06 -15.06
CA ASN A 3 -39.85 -30.76 -13.84
C ASN A 3 -39.02 -29.84 -12.92
N THR A 4 -39.65 -28.83 -12.38
CA THR A 4 -39.65 -28.22 -11.06
C THR A 4 -39.23 -29.12 -9.92
N LYS A 5 -38.42 -28.57 -8.93
CA LYS A 5 -38.73 -28.75 -7.50
C LYS A 5 -38.23 -27.57 -6.69
N LYS A 6 -39.20 -26.82 -6.13
CA LYS A 6 -39.11 -25.95 -4.97
C LYS A 6 -38.87 -26.80 -3.72
N ALA A 7 -38.10 -26.29 -2.76
CA ALA A 7 -38.23 -26.65 -1.36
C ALA A 7 -37.99 -25.41 -0.51
N SER A 8 -39.09 -24.93 0.06
CA SER A 8 -39.18 -23.98 1.15
C SER A 8 -38.99 -24.73 2.47
N HIS A 9 -38.27 -24.19 3.44
CA HIS A 9 -38.47 -24.50 4.85
C HIS A 9 -38.55 -23.23 5.66
N LEU A 10 -39.70 -23.12 6.33
CA LEU A 10 -40.18 -22.15 7.25
C LEU A 10 -39.61 -22.36 8.69
N LEU A 11 -39.45 -21.26 9.36
CA LEU A 11 -39.81 -20.96 10.78
C LEU A 11 -39.30 -21.86 11.90
N THR A 12 -38.63 -21.26 12.88
CA THR A 12 -39.10 -21.37 14.28
C THR A 12 -38.74 -20.13 15.10
N TYR A 13 -39.74 -19.50 15.65
CA TYR A 13 -39.75 -18.50 16.71
C TYR A 13 -39.40 -19.17 18.03
N GLY A 14 -38.63 -18.48 18.89
CA GLY A 14 -38.36 -18.87 20.26
C GLY A 14 -38.18 -17.62 21.11
N SER A 15 -39.32 -17.06 21.58
CA SER A 15 -39.38 -16.10 22.69
C SER A 15 -39.08 -16.81 24.00
N LEU A 16 -38.20 -16.22 24.83
CA LEU A 16 -38.26 -16.41 26.27
C LEU A 16 -37.96 -15.09 26.97
N LEU A 17 -39.04 -14.54 27.55
CA LEU A 17 -39.04 -13.51 28.58
C LEU A 17 -38.68 -14.17 29.92
N THR A 18 -37.79 -13.57 30.70
CA THR A 18 -37.84 -13.67 32.16
C THR A 18 -37.36 -12.38 32.83
N ALA A 19 -38.11 -12.04 33.84
CA ALA A 19 -38.23 -10.77 34.53
C ALA A 19 -37.13 -10.48 35.57
N ALA A 20 -36.96 -9.20 35.81
CA ALA A 20 -36.82 -8.45 37.07
C ALA A 20 -35.92 -8.95 38.21
N ALA A 21 -34.96 -8.11 38.60
CA ALA A 21 -34.71 -7.78 39.99
C ALA A 21 -34.10 -6.37 40.10
N ILE A 22 -34.84 -5.51 40.77
CA ILE A 22 -34.47 -4.17 41.20
C ILE A 22 -33.60 -4.33 42.45
N ILE A 23 -32.41 -3.77 42.46
CA ILE A 23 -31.71 -3.43 43.72
C ILE A 23 -31.20 -1.99 43.59
N CYS A 24 -31.77 -1.10 44.39
CA CYS A 24 -31.27 0.22 44.68
C CYS A 24 -29.92 0.12 45.40
N GLY A 25 -28.93 0.89 44.96
CA GLY A 25 -27.70 1.13 45.65
C GLY A 25 -27.08 2.42 45.15
N CYS A 26 -27.35 3.53 45.88
CA CYS A 26 -26.66 4.80 45.72
C CYS A 26 -25.20 4.63 46.15
N ALA A 27 -24.26 4.93 45.28
CA ALA A 27 -22.96 5.48 45.63
C ALA A 27 -22.36 6.19 44.40
N SER A 28 -22.20 7.49 44.55
CA SER A 28 -21.47 8.36 43.65
C SER A 28 -20.03 7.93 43.59
N ASP A 29 -19.53 7.59 42.40
CA ASP A 29 -18.14 7.80 42.07
C ASP A 29 -18.04 8.04 40.57
N LYS A 30 -17.65 9.29 40.25
CA LYS A 30 -17.31 9.70 38.90
C LYS A 30 -16.02 9.00 38.49
N ALA A 31 -16.12 7.89 37.79
CA ALA A 31 -15.03 7.32 37.06
C ALA A 31 -15.17 7.73 35.59
N GLU A 32 -14.35 8.66 35.16
CA GLU A 32 -14.12 8.95 33.75
C GLU A 32 -13.73 7.67 32.99
N PRO A 33 -14.30 7.41 31.81
CA PRO A 33 -13.83 6.31 30.98
C PRO A 33 -12.44 6.66 30.48
N LYS A 34 -11.41 6.05 31.06
CA LYS A 34 -10.06 6.03 30.49
C LYS A 34 -10.16 5.43 29.09
N ALA A 35 -10.07 6.30 28.08
CA ALA A 35 -9.77 5.91 26.72
C ALA A 35 -8.51 5.03 26.76
N LYS A 36 -8.63 3.77 26.34
CA LYS A 36 -7.49 2.91 26.07
C LYS A 36 -6.71 3.57 24.94
N THR A 37 -5.68 4.32 25.28
CA THR A 37 -4.64 4.75 24.37
C THR A 37 -3.90 3.49 23.96
N GLU A 38 -4.16 2.99 22.76
CA GLU A 38 -3.25 2.06 22.10
C GLU A 38 -1.87 2.69 22.11
N PRO A 39 -0.81 1.98 22.57
CA PRO A 39 0.53 2.54 22.54
C PRO A 39 0.89 2.76 21.08
N ALA A 40 0.97 4.04 20.68
CA ALA A 40 1.60 4.43 19.43
C ALA A 40 3.00 3.80 19.43
N ALA A 41 3.26 2.92 18.46
CA ALA A 41 4.56 2.31 18.29
C ALA A 41 5.58 3.45 18.20
N GLN A 42 6.41 3.59 19.25
CA GLN A 42 7.51 4.55 19.27
C GLN A 42 8.53 4.12 18.21
N GLU A 43 8.44 4.73 17.03
CA GLU A 43 9.50 4.63 16.04
C GLU A 43 10.77 5.24 16.64
N THR A 44 11.79 4.42 16.78
CA THR A 44 13.10 4.87 17.25
C THR A 44 13.63 6.00 16.35
N PRO A 45 14.20 7.08 16.93
CA PRO A 45 14.62 8.28 16.17
C PRO A 45 15.60 8.01 15.02
N LYS A 46 16.36 6.91 15.08
CA LYS A 46 17.33 6.50 14.04
C LYS A 46 16.70 6.11 12.70
N ALA A 47 15.44 5.62 12.68
CA ALA A 47 14.80 5.24 11.42
C ALA A 47 14.35 6.45 10.59
N LYS A 48 14.08 7.59 11.23
CA LYS A 48 13.59 8.81 10.55
C LYS A 48 14.66 9.53 9.74
N THR A 49 15.92 9.44 10.13
CA THR A 49 17.03 10.12 9.45
C THR A 49 17.51 9.33 8.24
N ALA A 50 17.42 8.01 8.28
CA ALA A 50 18.00 7.12 7.27
C ALA A 50 17.39 7.27 5.86
N TYR A 51 16.13 7.72 5.74
CA TYR A 51 15.48 7.88 4.44
C TYR A 51 15.55 9.30 3.87
N LYS A 52 15.70 10.33 4.70
CA LYS A 52 15.75 11.73 4.26
C LYS A 52 17.08 12.12 3.61
N ASP A 53 18.15 11.46 4.00
CA ASP A 53 19.50 11.81 3.58
C ASP A 53 20.05 10.87 2.50
N ARG A 54 19.25 9.92 2.01
CA ARG A 54 19.62 9.09 0.87
C ARG A 54 19.40 9.84 -0.43
N GLU A 55 20.45 9.94 -1.21
CA GLU A 55 20.36 10.35 -2.61
C GLU A 55 19.71 9.18 -3.40
N TYR A 56 18.44 9.31 -3.78
CA TYR A 56 17.69 8.32 -4.53
C TYR A 56 17.96 8.47 -6.03
N ALA A 57 19.23 8.53 -6.43
CA ALA A 57 19.63 8.44 -7.81
C ALA A 57 19.63 6.96 -8.21
N ALA A 58 18.59 6.56 -8.93
CA ALA A 58 18.51 5.20 -9.44
C ALA A 58 19.59 4.97 -10.50
N SER A 59 20.50 4.01 -10.25
CA SER A 59 21.49 3.59 -11.25
C SER A 59 20.78 3.02 -12.47
N PRO A 60 21.29 3.27 -13.70
CA PRO A 60 20.69 2.71 -14.90
C PRO A 60 20.71 1.17 -14.86
N SER A 61 19.76 0.55 -15.56
CA SER A 61 19.72 -0.90 -15.68
C SER A 61 20.93 -1.44 -16.43
N LYS A 62 21.37 -2.64 -16.07
CA LYS A 62 22.44 -3.37 -16.78
C LYS A 62 22.04 -3.73 -18.23
N ILE A 63 20.76 -3.95 -18.46
CA ILE A 63 20.18 -4.36 -19.74
C ILE A 63 19.06 -3.42 -20.11
N LYS A 64 18.94 -3.03 -21.37
CA LYS A 64 17.83 -2.20 -21.84
C LYS A 64 16.52 -2.97 -21.78
N PHE A 65 15.49 -2.35 -21.21
CA PHE A 65 14.17 -2.99 -21.05
C PHE A 65 13.43 -3.16 -22.39
N GLY A 66 13.84 -2.44 -23.43
CA GLY A 66 13.35 -2.62 -24.81
C GLY A 66 13.70 -3.97 -25.42
N GLU A 67 14.68 -4.69 -24.87
CA GLU A 67 15.03 -6.04 -25.31
C GLU A 67 13.98 -7.11 -24.93
N PHE A 68 13.10 -6.78 -23.97
CA PHE A 68 12.06 -7.69 -23.49
C PHE A 68 10.76 -7.47 -24.28
N LYS A 69 10.26 -8.54 -24.89
CA LYS A 69 8.99 -8.54 -25.65
C LYS A 69 7.77 -8.64 -24.75
N SER A 70 7.93 -9.20 -23.56
CA SER A 70 6.87 -9.41 -22.58
C SER A 70 7.28 -8.82 -21.23
N VAL A 71 6.29 -8.32 -20.49
CA VAL A 71 6.50 -7.75 -19.15
C VAL A 71 5.46 -8.29 -18.19
N GLU A 72 5.91 -8.70 -17.03
CA GLU A 72 5.07 -9.10 -15.89
C GLU A 72 5.31 -8.15 -14.72
N LEU A 73 4.24 -7.57 -14.19
CA LEU A 73 4.25 -6.73 -13.00
C LEU A 73 3.61 -7.49 -11.85
N LYS A 74 4.35 -7.70 -10.78
CA LYS A 74 3.79 -8.21 -9.52
C LYS A 74 3.08 -7.08 -8.79
N GLU A 75 1.93 -7.38 -8.15
CA GLU A 75 1.29 -6.43 -7.23
C GLU A 75 2.24 -6.05 -6.10
N THR A 76 2.17 -4.80 -5.66
CA THR A 76 3.08 -4.22 -4.67
C THR A 76 3.00 -4.95 -3.33
N GLU A 77 4.12 -5.46 -2.86
CA GLU A 77 4.24 -6.06 -1.54
C GLU A 77 4.45 -4.97 -0.47
N LEU A 78 3.85 -5.19 0.70
CA LEU A 78 4.07 -4.37 1.88
C LEU A 78 5.05 -5.08 2.81
N ALA A 79 6.08 -4.37 3.27
CA ALA A 79 6.93 -4.88 4.35
C ALA A 79 6.05 -5.24 5.57
N PRO A 80 6.33 -6.34 6.29
CA PRO A 80 5.42 -6.91 7.30
C PRO A 80 4.91 -5.90 8.33
N ARG A 81 5.77 -4.98 8.78
CA ARG A 81 5.43 -3.94 9.76
C ARG A 81 4.40 -2.91 9.28
N TYR A 82 4.16 -2.84 7.97
CA TYR A 82 3.23 -1.89 7.36
C TYR A 82 1.93 -2.54 6.87
N ARG A 83 1.71 -3.82 7.13
CA ARG A 83 0.52 -4.57 6.71
C ARG A 83 -0.70 -4.22 7.56
N ASN A 84 -1.33 -3.08 7.29
CA ASN A 84 -2.62 -2.69 7.85
C ASN A 84 -3.59 -2.32 6.71
N ALA A 85 -4.89 -2.23 7.01
CA ALA A 85 -5.93 -2.00 6.01
C ALA A 85 -5.75 -0.69 5.23
N GLY A 86 -5.28 0.39 5.87
CA GLY A 86 -5.03 1.67 5.23
C GLY A 86 -3.89 1.59 4.22
N ASN A 87 -2.79 0.94 4.59
CA ASN A 87 -1.63 0.77 3.72
C ASN A 87 -1.92 -0.23 2.59
N GLN A 88 -2.71 -1.28 2.83
CA GLN A 88 -3.18 -2.20 1.77
C GLN A 88 -4.01 -1.45 0.71
N LYS A 89 -4.91 -0.56 1.15
CA LYS A 89 -5.67 0.30 0.23
C LYS A 89 -4.75 1.22 -0.57
N SER A 90 -3.71 1.75 0.05
CA SER A 90 -2.71 2.59 -0.62
C SER A 90 -1.87 1.80 -1.61
N ALA A 91 -1.44 0.57 -1.28
CA ALA A 91 -0.72 -0.32 -2.19
C ALA A 91 -1.57 -0.65 -3.42
N LYS A 92 -2.84 -1.02 -3.23
CA LYS A 92 -3.77 -1.28 -4.34
C LYS A 92 -3.91 -0.06 -5.27
N LYS A 93 -3.96 1.15 -4.71
CA LYS A 93 -4.02 2.36 -5.52
C LYS A 93 -2.74 2.59 -6.32
N ILE A 94 -1.58 2.29 -5.72
CA ILE A 94 -0.29 2.33 -6.40
C ILE A 94 -0.27 1.32 -7.56
N ASP A 95 -0.76 0.09 -7.35
CA ASP A 95 -0.82 -0.95 -8.38
C ASP A 95 -1.67 -0.51 -9.58
N GLU A 96 -2.86 0.06 -9.32
CA GLU A 96 -3.72 0.61 -10.38
C GLU A 96 -2.98 1.64 -11.23
N MET A 97 -2.21 2.53 -10.59
CA MET A 97 -1.46 3.58 -11.27
C MET A 97 -0.22 3.05 -12.00
N LEU A 98 0.50 2.07 -11.41
CA LEU A 98 1.62 1.40 -12.08
C LEU A 98 1.16 0.65 -13.32
N VAL A 99 0.06 -0.10 -13.21
CA VAL A 99 -0.53 -0.82 -14.35
C VAL A 99 -0.92 0.16 -15.46
N ALA A 100 -1.59 1.28 -15.11
CA ALA A 100 -1.98 2.29 -16.09
C ALA A 100 -0.76 2.92 -16.79
N GLY A 101 0.28 3.30 -16.02
CA GLY A 101 1.49 3.90 -16.55
C GLY A 101 2.30 2.93 -17.44
N LEU A 102 2.48 1.69 -16.98
CA LEU A 102 3.29 0.70 -17.69
C LEU A 102 2.57 0.11 -18.91
N ARG A 103 1.24 0.04 -18.93
CA ARG A 103 0.47 -0.35 -20.14
C ARG A 103 0.63 0.66 -21.27
N GLY A 104 0.89 1.92 -20.96
CA GLY A 104 1.27 2.90 -21.98
C GLY A 104 2.58 2.55 -22.70
N ILE A 105 3.44 1.74 -22.07
CA ILE A 105 4.74 1.32 -22.59
C ILE A 105 4.65 -0.10 -23.19
N TRP A 106 3.97 -1.01 -22.49
CA TRP A 106 3.71 -2.40 -22.85
C TRP A 106 2.21 -2.72 -22.74
N PRO A 107 1.45 -2.63 -23.84
CA PRO A 107 0.01 -2.86 -23.82
C PRO A 107 -0.38 -4.25 -23.29
N ASP A 108 0.45 -5.26 -23.54
CA ASP A 108 0.24 -6.67 -23.15
C ASP A 108 0.81 -6.99 -21.75
N LEU A 109 1.04 -5.96 -20.89
CA LEU A 109 1.49 -6.13 -19.52
C LEU A 109 0.61 -7.10 -18.75
N LYS A 110 1.21 -8.16 -18.22
CA LYS A 110 0.54 -9.11 -17.33
C LYS A 110 0.72 -8.69 -15.88
N VAL A 111 -0.34 -8.85 -15.09
CA VAL A 111 -0.31 -8.57 -13.64
C VAL A 111 -0.32 -9.89 -12.89
N VAL A 112 0.59 -10.05 -11.93
CA VAL A 112 0.73 -11.20 -11.04
C VAL A 112 0.39 -10.75 -9.61
N SER A 113 -0.41 -11.53 -8.88
CA SER A 113 -0.75 -11.19 -7.48
C SER A 113 0.50 -11.14 -6.59
N ALA A 114 0.46 -10.38 -5.49
CA ALA A 114 1.60 -10.17 -4.58
C ALA A 114 2.21 -11.48 -4.05
N GLY A 115 1.38 -12.48 -3.71
CA GLY A 115 1.82 -13.81 -3.28
C GLY A 115 2.06 -14.81 -4.41
N GLY A 116 1.81 -14.42 -5.68
CA GLY A 116 1.96 -15.29 -6.84
C GLY A 116 3.41 -15.44 -7.29
N GLU A 117 3.68 -16.50 -8.03
CA GLU A 117 4.94 -16.67 -8.74
C GLU A 117 4.83 -16.08 -10.14
N PHE A 118 5.95 -15.56 -10.63
CA PHE A 118 6.06 -15.15 -12.04
C PHE A 118 5.91 -16.36 -12.96
N SER A 119 5.37 -16.13 -14.15
CA SER A 119 5.18 -17.21 -15.14
C SER A 119 6.54 -17.78 -15.55
N LYS A 120 6.63 -19.11 -15.59
CA LYS A 120 7.72 -19.80 -16.27
C LYS A 120 7.39 -19.82 -17.74
N SER A 121 8.02 -18.92 -18.51
CA SER A 121 7.80 -18.79 -19.94
C SER A 121 9.11 -19.03 -20.68
N ASP A 122 9.05 -19.70 -21.83
CA ASP A 122 10.20 -19.83 -22.74
C ASP A 122 10.55 -18.50 -23.39
N GLN A 123 9.66 -17.53 -23.34
CA GLN A 123 9.88 -16.19 -23.83
C GLN A 123 10.57 -15.34 -22.76
N ARG A 124 11.69 -14.70 -23.12
CA ARG A 124 12.39 -13.74 -22.27
C ARG A 124 11.46 -12.60 -21.85
N THR A 125 11.16 -12.51 -20.56
CA THR A 125 10.18 -11.60 -19.98
C THR A 125 10.84 -10.73 -18.92
N LEU A 126 10.54 -9.43 -18.93
CA LEU A 126 10.91 -8.53 -17.85
C LEU A 126 9.94 -8.71 -16.68
N GLN A 127 10.43 -9.11 -15.53
CA GLN A 127 9.66 -9.28 -14.31
C GLN A 127 9.92 -8.13 -13.36
N ILE A 128 8.88 -7.41 -12.97
CA ILE A 128 8.95 -6.23 -12.11
C ILE A 128 8.24 -6.55 -10.80
N ALA A 129 8.96 -6.45 -9.67
CA ALA A 129 8.43 -6.73 -8.34
C ALA A 129 8.59 -5.49 -7.44
N PRO A 130 7.59 -4.60 -7.37
CA PRO A 130 7.61 -3.44 -6.49
C PRO A 130 7.30 -3.85 -5.05
N ARG A 131 7.96 -3.19 -4.07
CA ARG A 131 7.76 -3.39 -2.65
C ARG A 131 7.78 -2.06 -1.91
N ILE A 132 6.84 -1.86 -0.99
CA ILE A 132 6.82 -0.73 -0.08
C ILE A 132 7.69 -1.07 1.14
N GLU A 133 8.83 -0.38 1.26
CA GLU A 133 9.75 -0.52 2.38
C GLU A 133 9.36 0.38 3.57
N HIS A 134 8.83 1.55 3.24
CA HIS A 134 8.35 2.49 4.23
C HIS A 134 7.14 3.24 3.70
N ILE A 135 6.11 3.37 4.54
CA ILE A 135 4.91 4.16 4.24
C ILE A 135 4.41 4.83 5.50
N ARG A 136 4.32 6.15 5.44
CA ARG A 136 3.70 6.99 6.45
C ARG A 136 2.83 8.03 5.75
N LEU A 137 1.54 7.81 5.75
CA LEU A 137 0.57 8.74 5.21
C LEU A 137 -0.23 9.34 6.36
N VAL A 138 -0.07 10.63 6.58
CA VAL A 138 -0.75 11.37 7.66
C VAL A 138 -2.10 11.83 7.16
N SER A 139 -3.18 11.28 7.72
CA SER A 139 -4.54 11.60 7.30
C SER A 139 -4.86 13.09 7.44
N VAL A 140 -5.79 13.57 6.61
CA VAL A 140 -6.28 14.97 6.67
C VAL A 140 -6.84 15.29 8.06
N GLY A 141 -7.58 14.34 8.66
CA GLY A 141 -8.13 14.51 10.01
C GLY A 141 -7.02 14.72 11.05
N ALA A 142 -5.95 13.91 11.02
CA ALA A 142 -4.83 14.09 11.92
C ALA A 142 -4.16 15.47 11.75
N ARG A 143 -4.04 15.96 10.52
CA ARG A 143 -3.46 17.28 10.23
C ARG A 143 -4.34 18.43 10.73
N ILE A 144 -5.67 18.27 10.68
CA ILE A 144 -6.61 19.28 11.18
C ILE A 144 -6.54 19.39 12.70
N TRP A 145 -6.55 18.25 13.41
CA TRP A 145 -6.62 18.21 14.87
C TRP A 145 -5.28 18.42 15.56
N VAL A 146 -4.20 17.94 14.96
CA VAL A 146 -2.85 17.96 15.57
C VAL A 146 -1.93 18.98 14.90
N GLY A 147 -2.34 19.54 13.75
CA GLY A 147 -1.60 20.54 13.01
C GLY A 147 -0.23 20.05 12.53
N ALA A 148 0.79 20.91 12.62
CA ALA A 148 2.16 20.59 12.22
C ALA A 148 2.79 19.47 13.04
N MET A 149 2.29 19.20 14.25
CA MET A 149 2.78 18.11 15.12
C MET A 149 2.44 16.72 14.57
N ALA A 150 1.45 16.58 13.66
CA ALA A 150 1.17 15.33 12.98
C ALA A 150 2.33 14.83 12.11
N GLY A 151 3.28 15.69 11.78
CA GLY A 151 4.46 15.38 10.99
C GLY A 151 4.21 15.33 9.48
N GLY A 152 5.22 14.94 8.72
CA GLY A 152 5.15 14.78 7.27
C GLY A 152 4.67 13.39 6.85
N SER A 153 4.19 13.27 5.62
CA SER A 153 3.97 11.99 4.95
C SER A 153 5.18 11.63 4.09
N ASP A 154 5.50 10.35 4.00
CA ASP A 154 6.58 9.84 3.18
C ASP A 154 6.31 8.40 2.71
N LEU A 155 6.87 8.07 1.56
CA LEU A 155 6.78 6.76 0.92
C LEU A 155 8.13 6.39 0.33
N VAL A 156 8.61 5.18 0.64
CA VAL A 156 9.79 4.57 0.05
C VAL A 156 9.36 3.27 -0.61
N MET A 157 9.65 3.13 -1.88
CA MET A 157 9.43 1.89 -2.62
C MET A 157 10.74 1.39 -3.20
N HIS A 158 10.87 0.09 -3.23
CA HIS A 158 11.92 -0.65 -3.92
C HIS A 158 11.30 -1.41 -5.07
N ALA A 159 12.00 -1.54 -6.21
CA ALA A 159 11.53 -2.35 -7.31
C ALA A 159 12.65 -3.22 -7.86
N ASP A 160 12.46 -4.54 -7.80
CA ASP A 160 13.34 -5.48 -8.48
C ASP A 160 12.90 -5.65 -9.92
N TYR A 161 13.84 -5.46 -10.84
CA TYR A 161 13.69 -5.76 -12.26
C TYR A 161 14.51 -7.00 -12.57
N ARG A 162 13.87 -8.06 -13.02
CA ARG A 162 14.50 -9.37 -13.21
C ARG A 162 14.31 -9.85 -14.65
N ASP A 163 15.36 -10.46 -15.19
CA ASP A 163 15.27 -11.19 -16.46
C ASP A 163 14.77 -12.62 -16.19
N SER A 164 13.62 -12.99 -16.76
CA SER A 164 13.02 -14.32 -16.53
C SER A 164 13.87 -15.46 -17.05
N SER A 165 14.70 -15.23 -18.08
CA SER A 165 15.51 -16.27 -18.71
C SER A 165 16.73 -16.67 -17.86
N THR A 166 17.32 -15.71 -17.13
CA THR A 166 18.49 -15.93 -16.27
C THR A 166 18.14 -15.98 -14.79
N GLY A 167 16.99 -15.41 -14.39
CA GLY A 167 16.62 -15.18 -13.01
C GLY A 167 17.42 -14.04 -12.34
N GLU A 168 18.29 -13.35 -13.08
CA GLU A 168 19.15 -12.29 -12.56
C GLU A 168 18.36 -11.00 -12.32
N ILE A 169 18.66 -10.32 -11.21
CA ILE A 169 18.22 -8.94 -10.98
C ILE A 169 19.09 -8.00 -11.80
N ILE A 170 18.52 -7.39 -12.84
CA ILE A 170 19.20 -6.48 -13.76
C ILE A 170 19.15 -5.02 -13.32
N ALA A 171 18.21 -4.69 -12.43
CA ALA A 171 18.12 -3.42 -11.73
C ALA A 171 17.30 -3.55 -10.44
N ASN A 172 17.63 -2.75 -9.43
CA ASN A 172 16.94 -2.76 -8.14
C ASN A 172 16.90 -1.37 -7.49
N PRO A 173 16.33 -0.37 -8.18
CA PRO A 173 16.30 1.00 -7.68
C PRO A 173 15.36 1.19 -6.49
N ASP A 174 15.72 2.17 -5.65
CA ASP A 174 14.82 2.73 -4.63
C ASP A 174 14.19 4.02 -5.13
N PHE A 175 12.94 4.26 -4.75
CA PHE A 175 12.17 5.45 -5.07
C PHE A 175 11.62 6.06 -3.79
N TRP A 176 11.71 7.36 -3.68
CA TRP A 176 11.27 8.07 -2.47
C TRP A 176 10.53 9.35 -2.80
N LYS A 177 9.51 9.63 -2.01
CA LYS A 177 8.88 10.94 -1.93
C LYS A 177 8.37 11.20 -0.52
N GLY A 178 8.69 12.39 -0.03
CA GLY A 178 8.16 12.88 1.23
C GLY A 178 7.73 14.33 1.14
N ASN A 179 6.93 14.78 2.11
CA ASN A 179 6.62 16.18 2.31
C ASN A 179 6.87 16.56 3.78
N ASN A 180 7.14 17.84 4.00
CA ASN A 180 7.25 18.40 5.35
C ASN A 180 5.86 18.70 5.90
N ALA A 181 5.72 18.68 7.24
CA ALA A 181 4.48 19.08 7.92
C ALA A 181 3.96 20.46 7.49
N TRP A 182 4.87 21.38 7.14
CA TRP A 182 4.58 22.74 6.72
C TRP A 182 4.20 22.89 5.25
N SER A 183 4.71 22.04 4.36
CA SER A 183 4.41 22.10 2.93
C SER A 183 3.02 21.59 2.58
N GLY A 184 2.40 20.81 3.48
CA GLY A 184 1.05 20.24 3.30
C GLY A 184 -0.11 21.17 3.67
N GLY A 185 0.15 22.36 4.23
CA GLY A 185 -0.90 23.22 4.81
C GLY A 185 -1.83 23.89 3.80
N ARG A 186 -1.52 23.82 2.50
CA ARG A 186 -2.34 24.43 1.45
C ARG A 186 -3.10 23.44 0.56
N SER A 187 -2.84 22.14 0.66
CA SER A 187 -3.50 21.14 -0.17
C SER A 187 -4.23 20.11 0.71
N TRP A 188 -5.42 20.47 1.13
CA TRP A 188 -6.34 19.65 1.90
C TRP A 188 -6.63 18.34 1.15
N GLY A 189 -6.11 17.22 1.65
CA GLY A 189 -6.36 15.88 1.11
C GLY A 189 -5.54 15.45 -0.11
N ALA A 190 -4.83 16.38 -0.77
CA ALA A 190 -4.04 16.07 -1.97
C ALA A 190 -2.63 15.54 -1.66
N ALA A 191 -2.07 15.82 -0.48
CA ALA A 191 -0.67 15.53 -0.17
C ALA A 191 -0.32 14.04 -0.25
N ASP A 192 -1.19 13.16 0.24
CA ASP A 192 -0.95 11.72 0.21
C ASP A 192 -1.11 11.14 -1.20
N ASN A 193 -2.04 11.69 -2.00
CA ASN A 193 -2.16 11.34 -3.42
C ASN A 193 -0.90 11.78 -4.17
N GLN A 194 -0.47 13.03 -3.98
CA GLN A 194 0.73 13.57 -4.64
C GLN A 194 1.99 12.76 -4.33
N ILE A 195 2.13 12.22 -3.11
CA ILE A 195 3.26 11.38 -2.76
C ILE A 195 3.22 10.05 -3.53
N ARG A 196 2.05 9.40 -3.59
CA ARG A 196 1.87 8.16 -4.37
C ARG A 196 2.09 8.42 -5.86
N ASP A 197 1.47 9.46 -6.40
CA ASP A 197 1.60 9.86 -7.80
C ASP A 197 3.06 10.11 -8.17
N ALA A 198 3.81 10.82 -7.30
CA ALA A 198 5.20 11.13 -7.54
C ALA A 198 6.11 9.89 -7.53
N VAL A 199 5.90 8.94 -6.58
CA VAL A 199 6.70 7.70 -6.53
C VAL A 199 6.36 6.80 -7.72
N VAL A 200 5.09 6.67 -8.10
CA VAL A 200 4.70 5.94 -9.31
C VAL A 200 5.30 6.57 -10.55
N ALA A 201 5.27 7.90 -10.67
CA ALA A 201 5.89 8.60 -11.80
C ALA A 201 7.41 8.36 -11.87
N GLN A 202 8.10 8.25 -10.71
CA GLN A 202 9.52 7.90 -10.68
C GLN A 202 9.76 6.47 -11.20
N ILE A 203 8.94 5.49 -10.77
CA ILE A 203 9.05 4.09 -11.22
C ILE A 203 8.79 3.99 -12.73
N VAL A 204 7.69 4.59 -13.21
CA VAL A 204 7.35 4.59 -14.64
C VAL A 204 8.42 5.33 -15.46
N GLY A 205 8.88 6.49 -14.98
CA GLY A 205 9.94 7.27 -15.62
C GLY A 205 11.27 6.51 -15.72
N TYR A 206 11.67 5.83 -14.63
CA TYR A 206 12.84 4.96 -14.63
C TYR A 206 12.71 3.82 -15.65
N THR A 207 11.54 3.19 -15.67
CA THR A 207 11.26 2.09 -16.59
C THR A 207 11.29 2.54 -18.04
N MET A 208 10.74 3.72 -18.34
CA MET A 208 10.81 4.33 -19.68
C MET A 208 12.23 4.73 -20.07
N GLY A 209 12.99 5.32 -19.15
CA GLY A 209 14.35 5.78 -19.40
C GLY A 209 15.35 4.64 -19.68
N ASN A 210 15.01 3.41 -19.26
CA ASN A 210 15.81 2.22 -19.51
C ASN A 210 15.28 1.36 -20.69
N LYS A 211 14.19 1.77 -21.34
CA LYS A 211 13.67 1.11 -22.53
C LYS A 211 14.50 1.49 -23.77
#